data_8292f2999e7d756619dfd2ea794a2b5e
#
_entry.id   8292f2999e7d756619dfd2ea794a2b5e
#
_cell.length_a   1.000
_cell.length_b   1.000
_cell.length_c   1.000
_cell.angle_alpha   90.00
_cell.angle_beta   90.00
_cell.angle_gamma   90.00
#
_symmetry.space_group_name_H-M   'P 1'
#
loop_
_entity.id
_entity.type
_entity.pdbx_description
1 polymer ?
#
loop_
_entity_poly.entity_id
_entity_poly.type
_entity_poly.pdbx_seq_one_letter_code
_entity_poly.pdbx_strand_id
1 'polypeptide(L)'
;PRCDRLYLLTAPVGLHEDIRTSEMKGLLDEVRSRFDYCLIDSGAGLGDAFRLATCAADRAVVVATTDPTSLRDAQRTVMELRDYPNGRLHLVVNRVRRKLLKALSSNIDDAIDAAGLPLLGVIPEDEGIPIALGRSALTVFSRESSAEIACRNIARRLTGERVPLMKLPRR
;
A
#
# COMPACT_ATOMS: atom_id res chain seq x y z
N PRO A 1 6.98 9.34 -20.21
CA PRO A 1 8.15 8.48 -20.17
C PRO A 1 7.67 7.04 -20.22
N ARG A 2 8.10 6.29 -21.23
CA ARG A 2 7.88 4.85 -21.27
C ARG A 2 8.76 4.26 -20.16
N CYS A 3 8.14 3.58 -19.19
CA CYS A 3 8.86 2.72 -18.26
C CYS A 3 9.08 1.40 -18.97
N ASP A 4 10.24 1.21 -19.57
CA ASP A 4 10.56 0.00 -20.33
C ASP A 4 10.63 -1.29 -19.49
N ARG A 5 10.38 -1.18 -18.17
CA ARG A 5 10.43 -2.28 -17.19
C ARG A 5 9.19 -2.39 -16.31
N LEU A 6 8.10 -1.70 -16.65
CA LEU A 6 6.85 -1.79 -15.92
C LEU A 6 5.81 -2.50 -16.79
N TYR A 7 5.26 -3.58 -16.25
CA TYR A 7 4.21 -4.36 -16.86
C TYR A 7 2.96 -4.25 -16.00
N LEU A 8 1.79 -4.19 -16.62
CA LEU A 8 0.52 -4.17 -15.94
C LEU A 8 -0.30 -5.39 -16.40
N LEU A 9 -0.72 -6.19 -15.43
CA LEU A 9 -1.67 -7.28 -15.64
C LEU A 9 -2.97 -6.90 -14.93
N THR A 10 -4.04 -6.78 -15.69
CA THR A 10 -5.37 -6.49 -15.14
C THR A 10 -6.21 -7.76 -15.08
N ALA A 11 -7.01 -7.90 -14.04
CA ALA A 11 -8.04 -8.92 -14.01
C ALA A 11 -9.06 -8.65 -15.15
N PRO A 12 -9.54 -9.67 -15.86
CA PRO A 12 -10.54 -9.50 -16.89
C PRO A 12 -11.84 -8.95 -16.29
N VAL A 13 -12.49 -8.03 -17.03
CA VAL A 13 -13.80 -7.50 -16.67
C VAL A 13 -14.84 -8.61 -16.94
N GLY A 14 -15.59 -9.02 -15.91
CA GLY A 14 -16.67 -10.01 -16.06
C GLY A 14 -16.25 -11.46 -15.82
N LEU A 15 -15.12 -11.71 -15.20
CA LEU A 15 -14.80 -13.06 -14.70
C LEU A 15 -15.80 -13.44 -13.60
N HIS A 16 -16.74 -14.30 -13.98
CA HIS A 16 -17.63 -15.02 -13.05
C HIS A 16 -17.06 -16.40 -12.66
N GLU A 17 -15.85 -16.72 -13.12
CA GLU A 17 -15.19 -17.97 -12.76
C GLU A 17 -14.31 -17.74 -11.53
N ASP A 18 -14.56 -18.54 -10.51
CA ASP A 18 -13.79 -18.52 -9.27
C ASP A 18 -12.36 -18.99 -9.53
N ILE A 19 -11.43 -18.03 -9.65
CA ILE A 19 -10.01 -18.36 -9.71
C ILE A 19 -9.62 -19.08 -8.42
N ARG A 20 -9.13 -20.31 -8.56
CA ARG A 20 -8.68 -21.08 -7.41
C ARG A 20 -7.34 -20.58 -6.88
N THR A 21 -7.16 -20.64 -5.58
CA THR A 21 -5.92 -20.28 -4.91
C THR A 21 -4.70 -21.02 -5.50
N SER A 22 -4.88 -22.27 -5.96
CA SER A 22 -3.79 -23.04 -6.60
C SER A 22 -3.38 -22.46 -7.95
N GLU A 23 -4.32 -21.95 -8.73
CA GLU A 23 -4.04 -21.30 -10.02
C GLU A 23 -3.32 -19.97 -9.82
N MET A 24 -3.77 -19.18 -8.84
CA MET A 24 -3.09 -17.94 -8.47
C MET A 24 -1.67 -18.18 -7.97
N LYS A 25 -1.44 -19.22 -7.16
CA LYS A 25 -0.09 -19.61 -6.73
C LYS A 25 0.81 -19.97 -7.91
N GLY A 26 0.31 -20.79 -8.86
CA GLY A 26 1.06 -21.14 -10.05
C GLY A 26 1.45 -19.91 -10.89
N LEU A 27 0.52 -18.97 -11.08
CA LEU A 27 0.79 -17.70 -11.76
C LEU A 27 1.87 -16.89 -11.03
N LEU A 28 1.77 -16.75 -9.71
CA LEU A 28 2.73 -15.97 -8.91
C LEU A 28 4.12 -16.62 -8.90
N ASP A 29 4.21 -17.94 -8.94
CA ASP A 29 5.48 -18.65 -9.05
C ASP A 29 6.15 -18.41 -10.41
N GLU A 30 5.38 -18.36 -11.49
CA GLU A 30 5.87 -18.00 -12.82
C GLU A 30 6.34 -16.53 -12.87
N VAL A 31 5.56 -15.61 -12.33
CA VAL A 31 5.89 -14.18 -12.22
C VAL A 31 7.17 -13.98 -11.42
N ARG A 32 7.33 -14.69 -10.29
CA ARG A 32 8.53 -14.63 -9.43
C ARG A 32 9.81 -14.97 -10.17
N SER A 33 9.75 -15.87 -11.16
CA SER A 33 10.91 -16.25 -11.95
C SER A 33 11.32 -15.21 -13.00
N ARG A 34 10.43 -14.26 -13.33
CA ARG A 34 10.62 -13.31 -14.44
C ARG A 34 10.80 -11.86 -14.03
N PHE A 35 10.39 -11.49 -12.81
CA PHE A 35 10.38 -10.12 -12.34
C PHE A 35 11.06 -9.97 -10.98
N ASP A 36 11.76 -8.86 -10.77
CA ASP A 36 12.38 -8.53 -9.49
C ASP A 36 11.33 -8.22 -8.41
N TYR A 37 10.21 -7.58 -8.80
CA TYR A 37 9.09 -7.22 -7.93
C TYR A 37 7.76 -7.41 -8.64
N CYS A 38 6.79 -7.96 -7.91
CA CYS A 38 5.40 -8.02 -8.30
C CYS A 38 4.56 -7.33 -7.22
N LEU A 39 3.81 -6.29 -7.60
CA LEU A 39 2.86 -5.63 -6.71
C LEU A 39 1.46 -6.14 -7.03
N ILE A 40 0.81 -6.74 -6.04
CA ILE A 40 -0.55 -7.23 -6.16
C ILE A 40 -1.46 -6.20 -5.50
N ASP A 41 -2.27 -5.53 -6.31
CA ASP A 41 -3.29 -4.61 -5.81
C ASP A 41 -4.52 -5.42 -5.40
N SER A 42 -4.81 -5.42 -4.11
CA SER A 42 -5.97 -6.09 -3.53
C SER A 42 -7.08 -5.08 -3.33
N GLY A 43 -8.26 -5.39 -3.83
CA GLY A 43 -9.47 -4.60 -3.55
C GLY A 43 -9.75 -4.50 -2.05
N ALA A 44 -10.59 -3.53 -1.67
CA ALA A 44 -11.03 -3.36 -0.30
C ALA A 44 -11.83 -4.59 0.20
N GLY A 45 -11.67 -4.90 1.49
CA GLY A 45 -12.36 -6.01 2.14
C GLY A 45 -11.53 -7.29 2.24
N LEU A 46 -12.09 -8.30 2.91
CA LEU A 46 -11.43 -9.57 3.26
C LEU A 46 -12.01 -10.77 2.49
N GLY A 47 -12.59 -10.53 1.32
CA GLY A 47 -13.19 -11.54 0.46
C GLY A 47 -12.19 -12.34 -0.37
N ASP A 48 -12.69 -13.00 -1.42
CA ASP A 48 -11.89 -13.91 -2.24
C ASP A 48 -10.73 -13.19 -2.97
N ALA A 49 -10.93 -11.95 -3.43
CA ALA A 49 -9.85 -11.15 -4.01
C ALA A 49 -8.68 -10.93 -3.04
N PHE A 50 -8.99 -10.66 -1.77
CA PHE A 50 -7.97 -10.54 -0.73
C PHE A 50 -7.24 -11.87 -0.50
N ARG A 51 -7.97 -13.00 -0.43
CA ARG A 51 -7.36 -14.33 -0.26
C ARG A 51 -6.44 -14.68 -1.43
N LEU A 52 -6.87 -14.40 -2.66
CA LEU A 52 -6.05 -14.60 -3.86
C LEU A 52 -4.80 -13.72 -3.85
N ALA A 53 -4.93 -12.44 -3.49
CA ALA A 53 -3.80 -11.52 -3.43
C ALA A 53 -2.75 -11.94 -2.40
N THR A 54 -3.18 -12.52 -1.29
CA THR A 54 -2.31 -12.85 -0.15
C THR A 54 -1.78 -14.28 -0.15
N CYS A 55 -2.35 -15.19 -0.96
CA CYS A 55 -2.09 -16.63 -0.88
C CYS A 55 -0.64 -17.06 -1.14
N ALA A 56 0.14 -16.25 -1.85
CA ALA A 56 1.55 -16.51 -2.16
C ALA A 56 2.41 -15.24 -2.14
N ALA A 57 1.92 -14.16 -1.57
CA ALA A 57 2.69 -12.92 -1.44
C ALA A 57 3.77 -13.09 -0.36
N ASP A 58 4.98 -12.60 -0.64
CA ASP A 58 6.11 -12.68 0.30
C ASP A 58 6.01 -11.64 1.41
N ARG A 59 5.34 -10.51 1.14
CA ARG A 59 5.14 -9.40 2.07
C ARG A 59 3.77 -8.79 1.84
N ALA A 60 3.22 -8.17 2.89
CA ALA A 60 2.02 -7.37 2.75
C ALA A 60 2.23 -5.97 3.35
N VAL A 61 1.65 -4.98 2.70
CA VAL A 61 1.64 -3.59 3.16
C VAL A 61 0.19 -3.22 3.41
N VAL A 62 -0.16 -3.03 4.66
CA VAL A 62 -1.49 -2.53 5.07
C VAL A 62 -1.48 -1.01 4.93
N VAL A 63 -2.39 -0.49 4.12
CA VAL A 63 -2.53 0.95 3.91
C VAL A 63 -3.77 1.44 4.62
N ALA A 64 -3.58 2.33 5.58
CA ALA A 64 -4.67 2.94 6.34
C ALA A 64 -4.60 4.47 6.29
N THR A 65 -5.70 5.13 6.54
CA THR A 65 -5.74 6.56 6.85
C THR A 65 -5.82 6.76 8.37
N THR A 66 -5.83 7.99 8.84
CA THR A 66 -5.90 8.30 10.28
C THR A 66 -7.32 8.32 10.84
N ASP A 67 -8.34 8.00 10.04
CA ASP A 67 -9.71 7.92 10.53
C ASP A 67 -10.00 6.60 11.26
N PRO A 68 -10.88 6.62 12.28
CA PRO A 68 -11.14 5.46 13.11
C PRO A 68 -11.68 4.23 12.35
N THR A 69 -12.43 4.44 11.27
CA THR A 69 -12.99 3.35 10.46
C THR A 69 -11.88 2.63 9.72
N SER A 70 -11.00 3.39 9.06
CA SER A 70 -9.84 2.83 8.36
C SER A 70 -8.89 2.09 9.30
N LEU A 71 -8.70 2.59 10.52
CA LEU A 71 -7.87 1.92 11.52
C LEU A 71 -8.49 0.59 12.00
N ARG A 72 -9.80 0.53 12.17
CA ARG A 72 -10.50 -0.74 12.49
C ARG A 72 -10.39 -1.76 11.36
N ASP A 73 -10.50 -1.31 10.11
CA ASP A 73 -10.35 -2.19 8.96
C ASP A 73 -8.92 -2.68 8.82
N ALA A 74 -7.92 -1.81 9.12
CA ALA A 74 -6.53 -2.22 9.20
C ALA A 74 -6.32 -3.30 10.28
N GLN A 75 -6.88 -3.16 11.47
CA GLN A 75 -6.82 -4.17 12.53
C GLN A 75 -7.38 -5.52 12.08
N ARG A 76 -8.55 -5.52 11.42
CA ARG A 76 -9.16 -6.74 10.87
C ARG A 76 -8.25 -7.38 9.82
N THR A 77 -7.69 -6.57 8.93
CA THR A 77 -6.75 -7.05 7.90
C THR A 77 -5.52 -7.69 8.53
N VAL A 78 -4.97 -7.09 9.58
CA VAL A 78 -3.82 -7.64 10.31
C VAL A 78 -4.16 -8.98 10.98
N MET A 79 -5.38 -9.11 11.54
CA MET A 79 -5.83 -10.39 12.12
C MET A 79 -5.91 -11.50 11.08
N GLU A 80 -6.34 -11.21 9.86
CA GLU A 80 -6.37 -12.19 8.77
C GLU A 80 -4.96 -12.53 8.25
N LEU A 81 -4.01 -11.61 8.40
CA LEU A 81 -2.62 -11.79 7.98
C LEU A 81 -1.70 -12.32 9.09
N ARG A 82 -2.25 -12.73 10.24
CA ARG A 82 -1.48 -13.16 11.43
C ARG A 82 -0.49 -14.30 11.16
N ASP A 83 -0.74 -15.13 10.16
CA ASP A 83 0.10 -16.28 9.80
C ASP A 83 1.30 -15.89 8.93
N TYR A 84 1.40 -14.61 8.54
CA TYR A 84 2.60 -14.12 7.86
C TYR A 84 3.80 -14.10 8.80
N PRO A 85 4.99 -14.46 8.31
CA PRO A 85 6.20 -14.42 9.12
C PRO A 85 6.48 -13.02 9.67
N ASN A 86 7.00 -12.94 10.88
CA ASN A 86 7.40 -11.68 11.50
C ASN A 86 8.32 -10.86 10.59
N GLY A 87 8.08 -9.54 10.54
CA GLY A 87 8.85 -8.62 9.71
C GLY A 87 8.44 -8.58 8.23
N ARG A 88 7.38 -9.29 7.83
CA ARG A 88 6.84 -9.26 6.45
C ARG A 88 5.56 -8.44 6.30
N LEU A 89 4.99 -8.00 7.42
CA LEU A 89 3.84 -7.09 7.45
C LEU A 89 4.30 -5.69 7.82
N HIS A 90 3.78 -4.70 7.11
CA HIS A 90 4.13 -3.30 7.35
C HIS A 90 2.89 -2.41 7.23
N LEU A 91 2.94 -1.25 7.91
CA LEU A 91 1.92 -0.22 7.84
C LEU A 91 2.39 0.96 7.00
N VAL A 92 1.52 1.46 6.13
CA VAL A 92 1.62 2.78 5.51
C VAL A 92 0.42 3.61 5.95
N VAL A 93 0.67 4.78 6.53
CA VAL A 93 -0.40 5.74 6.86
C VAL A 93 -0.50 6.74 5.71
N ASN A 94 -1.64 6.70 5.00
CA ASN A 94 -1.87 7.49 3.79
C ASN A 94 -2.77 8.70 4.05
N ARG A 95 -2.70 9.71 3.18
CA ARG A 95 -3.52 10.91 3.18
C ARG A 95 -3.48 11.68 4.50
N VAL A 96 -2.29 11.78 5.10
CA VAL A 96 -2.13 12.41 6.40
C VAL A 96 -2.21 13.92 6.29
N ARG A 97 -3.17 14.51 7.01
CA ARG A 97 -3.35 15.96 7.16
C ARG A 97 -2.91 16.39 8.55
N ARG A 98 -1.78 17.07 8.65
CA ARG A 98 -1.24 17.52 9.94
C ARG A 98 -2.19 18.41 10.73
N LYS A 99 -2.95 19.28 10.05
CA LYS A 99 -3.95 20.14 10.70
C LYS A 99 -5.08 19.34 11.32
N LEU A 100 -5.53 18.26 10.63
CA LEU A 100 -6.58 17.38 11.12
C LEU A 100 -6.10 16.57 12.31
N LEU A 101 -4.89 16.02 12.29
CA LEU A 101 -4.32 15.31 13.44
C LEU A 101 -4.30 16.19 14.69
N LYS A 102 -3.87 17.46 14.56
CA LYS A 102 -3.88 18.41 15.67
C LYS A 102 -5.29 18.70 16.18
N ALA A 103 -6.26 18.88 15.28
CA ALA A 103 -7.64 19.18 15.63
C ALA A 103 -8.32 18.01 16.36
N LEU A 104 -7.95 16.77 16.02
CA LEU A 104 -8.49 15.56 16.62
C LEU A 104 -7.70 15.10 17.86
N SER A 105 -6.66 15.84 18.27
CA SER A 105 -5.72 15.40 19.32
C SER A 105 -5.16 13.99 19.09
N SER A 106 -5.03 13.62 17.84
CA SER A 106 -4.56 12.31 17.38
C SER A 106 -3.17 12.44 16.75
N ASN A 107 -2.46 11.33 16.68
CA ASN A 107 -1.13 11.28 16.10
C ASN A 107 -0.93 10.02 15.24
N ILE A 108 0.23 9.85 14.64
CA ILE A 108 0.55 8.68 13.82
C ILE A 108 0.82 7.46 14.71
N ASP A 109 1.25 7.66 15.95
CA ASP A 109 1.49 6.58 16.89
C ASP A 109 0.19 5.85 17.22
N ASP A 110 -0.95 6.57 17.28
CA ASP A 110 -2.28 5.96 17.44
C ASP A 110 -2.58 4.97 16.30
N ALA A 111 -2.16 5.27 15.09
CA ALA A 111 -2.34 4.38 13.93
C ALA A 111 -1.39 3.17 13.99
N ILE A 112 -0.17 3.36 14.48
CA ILE A 112 0.81 2.29 14.67
C ILE A 112 0.31 1.32 15.75
N ASP A 113 -0.13 1.87 16.89
CA ASP A 113 -0.65 1.09 18.02
C ASP A 113 -1.92 0.34 17.63
N ALA A 114 -2.83 0.98 16.90
CA ALA A 114 -4.06 0.35 16.42
C ALA A 114 -3.77 -0.81 15.46
N ALA A 115 -2.85 -0.65 14.53
CA ALA A 115 -2.51 -1.69 13.57
C ALA A 115 -1.58 -2.78 14.15
N GLY A 116 -0.77 -2.44 15.16
CA GLY A 116 0.25 -3.35 15.71
C GLY A 116 1.35 -3.73 14.71
N LEU A 117 1.59 -2.90 13.69
CA LEU A 117 2.56 -3.17 12.63
C LEU A 117 3.68 -2.13 12.59
N PRO A 118 4.90 -2.53 12.19
CA PRO A 118 5.98 -1.59 11.97
C PRO A 118 5.62 -0.61 10.84
N LEU A 119 5.85 0.69 11.10
CA LEU A 119 5.57 1.76 10.15
C LEU A 119 6.60 1.75 9.03
N LEU A 120 6.15 1.54 7.80
CA LEU A 120 6.96 1.63 6.59
C LEU A 120 7.06 3.07 6.09
N GLY A 121 6.00 3.85 6.22
CA GLY A 121 6.00 5.25 5.84
C GLY A 121 4.68 5.97 6.04
N VAL A 122 4.75 7.28 5.88
CA VAL A 122 3.62 8.19 5.98
C VAL A 122 3.54 9.00 4.70
N ILE A 123 2.38 9.00 4.05
CA ILE A 123 2.13 9.76 2.83
C ILE A 123 1.24 10.96 3.17
N PRO A 124 1.74 12.19 3.05
CA PRO A 124 0.90 13.37 3.23
C PRO A 124 -0.21 13.45 2.19
N GLU A 125 -1.32 14.09 2.57
CA GLU A 125 -2.35 14.45 1.59
C GLU A 125 -1.75 15.38 0.54
N ASP A 126 -2.00 15.07 -0.73
CA ASP A 126 -1.52 15.84 -1.89
C ASP A 126 -2.67 16.05 -2.87
N GLU A 127 -3.13 17.29 -3.00
CA GLU A 127 -4.23 17.67 -3.89
C GLU A 127 -3.87 17.51 -5.37
N GLY A 128 -2.59 17.44 -5.71
CA GLY A 128 -2.12 17.19 -7.07
C GLY A 128 -2.45 15.78 -7.57
N ILE A 129 -2.55 14.80 -6.67
CA ILE A 129 -2.82 13.41 -7.05
C ILE A 129 -4.19 13.22 -7.71
N PRO A 130 -5.32 13.66 -7.09
CA PRO A 130 -6.63 13.56 -7.74
C PRO A 130 -6.71 14.32 -9.06
N ILE A 131 -6.05 15.49 -9.14
CA ILE A 131 -6.02 16.30 -10.37
C ILE A 131 -5.28 15.55 -11.50
N ALA A 132 -4.14 14.96 -11.19
CA ALA A 132 -3.35 14.21 -12.16
C ALA A 132 -4.09 12.94 -12.65
N LEU A 133 -4.74 12.22 -11.74
CA LEU A 133 -5.59 11.07 -12.08
C LEU A 133 -6.76 11.46 -12.99
N GLY A 134 -7.44 12.57 -12.70
CA GLY A 134 -8.54 13.07 -13.54
C GLY A 134 -8.10 13.50 -14.94
N ARG A 135 -6.82 13.79 -15.15
CA ARG A 135 -6.22 14.13 -16.45
C ARG A 135 -5.61 12.92 -17.18
N SER A 136 -5.77 11.71 -16.66
CA SER A 136 -5.12 10.49 -17.16
C SER A 136 -3.60 10.65 -17.34
N ALA A 137 -2.98 11.46 -16.49
CA ALA A 137 -1.55 11.69 -16.54
C ALA A 137 -0.81 10.47 -16.01
N LEU A 138 0.13 9.92 -16.79
CA LEU A 138 0.98 8.81 -16.37
C LEU A 138 1.91 9.18 -15.19
N THR A 139 2.16 10.46 -15.00
CA THR A 139 2.88 11.00 -13.86
C THR A 139 1.88 11.59 -12.87
N VAL A 140 1.51 10.80 -11.88
CA VAL A 140 0.58 11.20 -10.81
C VAL A 140 1.19 12.24 -9.88
N PHE A 141 2.51 12.32 -9.84
CA PHE A 141 3.21 13.25 -8.96
C PHE A 141 3.81 14.42 -9.74
N SER A 142 3.57 15.62 -9.27
CA SER A 142 4.42 16.75 -9.63
C SER A 142 5.82 16.49 -9.06
N ARG A 143 6.85 16.85 -9.80
CA ARG A 143 8.23 16.70 -9.33
C ARG A 143 8.39 17.32 -7.94
N GLU A 144 8.94 16.54 -6.99
CA GLU A 144 9.25 16.96 -5.62
C GLU A 144 8.05 17.25 -4.71
N SER A 145 6.86 16.68 -5.02
CA SER A 145 5.77 16.74 -4.05
C SER A 145 6.10 15.91 -2.80
N SER A 146 5.54 16.33 -1.66
CA SER A 146 5.74 15.59 -0.40
C SER A 146 5.26 14.15 -0.48
N ALA A 147 4.21 13.89 -1.26
CA ALA A 147 3.70 12.54 -1.47
C ALA A 147 4.64 11.71 -2.36
N GLU A 148 5.22 12.31 -3.41
CA GLU A 148 6.23 11.65 -4.25
C GLU A 148 7.46 11.23 -3.42
N ILE A 149 8.00 12.15 -2.64
CA ILE A 149 9.15 11.86 -1.75
C ILE A 149 8.81 10.73 -0.78
N ALA A 150 7.59 10.76 -0.20
CA ALA A 150 7.13 9.72 0.71
C ALA A 150 7.06 8.34 0.02
N CYS A 151 6.44 8.26 -1.16
CA CYS A 151 6.33 7.02 -1.93
C CYS A 151 7.70 6.47 -2.34
N ARG A 152 8.61 7.35 -2.77
CA ARG A 152 9.99 6.96 -3.10
C ARG A 152 10.73 6.40 -1.88
N ASN A 153 10.58 7.03 -0.72
CA ASN A 153 11.19 6.55 0.53
C ASN A 153 10.58 5.22 0.98
N ILE A 154 9.28 5.00 0.80
CA ILE A 154 8.61 3.73 1.05
C ILE A 154 9.19 2.63 0.14
N ALA A 155 9.31 2.91 -1.16
CA ALA A 155 9.89 1.96 -2.11
C ALA A 155 11.33 1.58 -1.72
N ARG A 156 12.17 2.55 -1.37
CA ARG A 156 13.54 2.29 -0.91
C ARG A 156 13.59 1.43 0.36
N ARG A 157 12.66 1.63 1.30
CA ARG A 157 12.58 0.78 2.50
C ARG A 157 12.11 -0.64 2.18
N LEU A 158 11.19 -0.79 1.24
CA LEU A 158 10.76 -2.11 0.75
C LEU A 158 11.91 -2.89 0.12
N THR A 159 12.85 -2.20 -0.51
CA THR A 159 14.06 -2.80 -1.08
C THR A 159 15.21 -2.99 -0.05
N GLY A 160 14.96 -2.69 1.22
CA GLY A 160 15.90 -2.93 2.32
C GLY A 160 16.82 -1.75 2.67
N GLU A 161 16.65 -0.59 2.01
CA GLU A 161 17.44 0.59 2.33
C GLU A 161 17.01 1.23 3.66
N ARG A 162 17.98 1.71 4.42
CA ARG A 162 17.72 2.50 5.64
C ARG A 162 17.47 3.95 5.28
N VAL A 163 16.20 4.32 5.18
CA VAL A 163 15.78 5.70 4.89
C VAL A 163 15.03 6.26 6.09
N PRO A 164 15.39 7.46 6.63
CA PRO A 164 14.65 8.08 7.73
C PRO A 164 13.19 8.36 7.36
N LEU A 165 12.29 8.30 8.35
CA LEU A 165 10.92 8.72 8.15
C LEU A 165 10.86 10.22 7.80
N MET A 166 10.04 10.56 6.81
CA MET A 166 9.89 11.94 6.39
C MET A 166 9.12 12.74 7.44
N LYS A 167 9.60 13.94 7.73
CA LYS A 167 8.84 14.89 8.56
C LYS A 167 7.66 15.42 7.75
N LEU A 168 6.47 15.38 8.34
CA LEU A 168 5.28 15.95 7.71
C LEU A 168 5.47 17.47 7.46
N PRO A 169 5.09 17.97 6.28
CA PRO A 169 5.19 19.38 5.97
C PRO A 169 4.39 20.24 6.95
N ARG A 170 4.86 21.45 7.22
CA ARG A 170 4.22 22.36 8.20
C ARG A 170 3.00 23.12 7.65
N ARG A 171 2.64 22.94 6.37
CA ARG A 171 1.54 23.66 5.71
C ARG A 171 0.16 23.13 6.10
#